data_4442aec443ed1a35e16e10e4577a6dd9
#
_entry.id   4442aec443ed1a35e16e10e4577a6dd9
#
_cell.length_a   1.000
_cell.length_b   1.000
_cell.length_c   1.000
_cell.angle_alpha   90.00
_cell.angle_beta   90.00
_cell.angle_gamma   90.00
#
_symmetry.space_group_name_H-M   'P 1'
#
loop_
_entity.id
_entity.type
_entity.pdbx_description
1 polymer ?
#
loop_
_entity_poly.entity_id
_entity_poly.type
_entity_poly.pdbx_seq_one_letter_code
_entity_poly.pdbx_strand_id
1 'polypeptide(L)'
;MDIGQIKQKIKQNEFLKKIVFYSITSPKNPKPRCWVKWFVNPWIHKKGKGAIIRRRRSRIDVFPWNQFTVGKNSLIEDFTTINNGAGDVIIGDNARIGIGSVVIGPVRFGNKVGLGQHVFISGFNHGYEDGNVDSNEQPLVKKTVV
;
A
#
# COMPACT_ATOMS: atom_id res chain seq x y z
N MET A 1 -13.78 -5.55 22.40
CA MET A 1 -14.06 -4.53 21.36
C MET A 1 -13.41 -5.01 20.07
N ASP A 2 -14.19 -5.23 19.03
CA ASP A 2 -13.69 -5.75 17.75
C ASP A 2 -12.85 -4.67 17.02
N ILE A 3 -11.83 -5.13 16.29
CA ILE A 3 -10.92 -4.26 15.49
C ILE A 3 -11.72 -3.37 14.52
N GLY A 4 -12.84 -3.88 13.99
CA GLY A 4 -13.76 -3.13 13.13
C GLY A 4 -14.37 -1.91 13.82
N GLN A 5 -14.83 -2.09 15.05
CA GLN A 5 -15.40 -1.01 15.87
C GLN A 5 -14.36 0.06 16.22
N ILE A 6 -13.13 -0.36 16.50
CA ILE A 6 -12.02 0.56 16.78
C ILE A 6 -11.70 1.41 15.53
N LYS A 7 -11.60 0.77 14.35
CA LYS A 7 -11.37 1.47 13.08
C LYS A 7 -12.48 2.48 12.78
N GLN A 8 -13.73 2.13 13.08
CA GLN A 8 -14.88 3.02 12.85
C GLN A 8 -14.85 4.23 13.78
N LYS A 9 -14.57 4.04 15.07
CA LYS A 9 -14.40 5.14 16.04
C LYS A 9 -13.27 6.10 15.66
N ILE A 10 -12.13 5.57 15.20
CA ILE A 10 -11.00 6.38 14.74
C ILE A 10 -11.39 7.21 13.50
N LYS A 11 -12.13 6.61 12.55
CA LYS A 11 -12.58 7.32 11.34
C LYS A 11 -13.55 8.46 11.64
N GLN A 12 -14.37 8.35 12.68
CA GLN A 12 -15.38 9.34 13.04
C GLN A 12 -14.81 10.50 13.87
N ASN A 13 -13.64 10.36 14.48
CA ASN A 13 -13.03 11.38 15.31
C ASN A 13 -11.74 11.92 14.66
N GLU A 14 -11.82 13.13 14.12
CA GLU A 14 -10.69 13.77 13.41
C GLU A 14 -9.45 13.94 14.29
N PHE A 15 -9.62 14.17 15.59
CA PHE A 15 -8.48 14.29 16.52
C PHE A 15 -7.78 12.94 16.71
N LEU A 16 -8.55 11.86 16.95
CA LEU A 16 -8.01 10.51 17.06
C LEU A 16 -7.36 10.06 15.75
N LYS A 17 -7.98 10.38 14.63
CA LYS A 17 -7.44 10.10 13.30
C LYS A 17 -6.07 10.75 13.09
N LYS A 18 -5.91 12.02 13.47
CA LYS A 18 -4.62 12.73 13.42
C LYS A 18 -3.58 12.08 14.32
N ILE A 19 -3.91 11.77 15.57
CA ILE A 19 -2.99 11.11 16.51
C ILE A 19 -2.51 9.77 15.95
N VAL A 20 -3.45 8.92 15.50
CA VAL A 20 -3.12 7.61 14.92
C VAL A 20 -2.27 7.79 13.66
N PHE A 21 -2.62 8.72 12.78
CA PHE A 21 -1.84 9.00 11.59
C PHE A 21 -0.40 9.42 11.93
N TYR A 22 -0.21 10.37 12.85
CA TYR A 22 1.12 10.83 13.27
C TYR A 22 1.92 9.75 14.02
N SER A 23 1.28 8.82 14.70
CA SER A 23 1.96 7.70 15.33
C SER A 23 2.49 6.69 14.31
N ILE A 24 1.77 6.48 13.21
CA ILE A 24 2.11 5.50 12.17
C ILE A 24 3.09 6.06 11.15
N THR A 25 2.94 7.33 10.76
CA THR A 25 3.74 7.98 9.73
C THR A 25 4.10 9.41 10.12
N SER A 26 4.94 10.06 9.32
CA SER A 26 5.28 11.48 9.50
C SER A 26 4.76 12.29 8.31
N PRO A 27 4.18 13.49 8.54
CA PRO A 27 3.73 14.37 7.45
C PRO A 27 4.85 14.76 6.48
N LYS A 28 6.06 14.96 7.02
CA LYS A 28 7.25 15.31 6.23
C LYS A 28 7.89 14.13 5.52
N ASN A 29 7.56 12.91 5.93
CA ASN A 29 8.14 11.69 5.37
C ASN A 29 7.07 10.58 5.38
N PRO A 30 6.21 10.52 4.35
CA PRO A 30 5.04 9.66 4.32
C PRO A 30 5.39 8.19 4.07
N LYS A 31 6.09 7.60 5.01
CA LYS A 31 6.39 6.16 5.07
C LYS A 31 6.10 5.62 6.46
N PRO A 32 5.78 4.32 6.60
CA PRO A 32 5.51 3.72 7.90
C PRO A 32 6.74 3.83 8.82
N ARG A 33 6.51 4.19 10.07
CA ARG A 33 7.59 4.19 11.09
C ARG A 33 8.13 2.79 11.32
N CYS A 34 9.36 2.69 11.79
CA CYS A 34 10.05 1.40 12.00
C CYS A 34 9.23 0.45 12.89
N TRP A 35 8.68 0.93 13.99
CA TRP A 35 7.87 0.11 14.90
C TRP A 35 6.61 -0.48 14.22
N VAL A 36 5.97 0.28 13.29
CA VAL A 36 4.85 -0.24 12.49
C VAL A 36 5.31 -1.37 11.58
N LYS A 37 6.46 -1.20 10.92
CA LYS A 37 7.03 -2.22 10.03
C LYS A 37 7.37 -3.52 10.77
N TRP A 38 7.85 -3.41 12.02
CA TRP A 38 8.33 -4.57 12.79
C TRP A 38 7.23 -5.24 13.62
N PHE A 39 6.33 -4.46 14.22
CA PHE A 39 5.37 -4.97 15.22
C PHE A 39 3.93 -5.00 14.74
N VAL A 40 3.52 -4.17 13.77
CA VAL A 40 2.13 -4.09 13.32
C VAL A 40 1.93 -4.81 11.99
N ASN A 41 2.74 -4.48 10.99
CA ASN A 41 2.59 -4.99 9.63
C ASN A 41 2.65 -6.52 9.52
N PRO A 42 3.50 -7.26 10.27
CA PRO A 42 3.52 -8.73 10.20
C PRO A 42 2.19 -9.39 10.58
N TRP A 43 1.38 -8.74 11.43
CA TRP A 43 0.08 -9.26 11.87
C TRP A 43 -1.07 -8.90 10.92
N ILE A 44 -0.93 -7.80 10.21
CA ILE A 44 -2.01 -7.27 9.35
C ILE A 44 -1.86 -7.73 7.90
N HIS A 45 -0.62 -7.79 7.40
CA HIS A 45 -0.34 -8.14 6.02
C HIS A 45 -0.06 -9.62 5.84
N LYS A 46 -0.53 -10.17 4.72
CA LYS A 46 -0.45 -11.60 4.45
C LYS A 46 0.67 -11.89 3.46
N LYS A 47 1.49 -12.87 3.81
CA LYS A 47 2.52 -13.41 2.94
C LYS A 47 2.31 -14.92 2.81
N GLY A 48 2.04 -15.39 1.58
CA GLY A 48 1.86 -16.80 1.27
C GLY A 48 3.15 -17.62 1.43
N LYS A 49 3.00 -18.93 1.59
CA LYS A 49 4.13 -19.87 1.66
C LYS A 49 4.98 -19.76 0.39
N GLY A 50 6.28 -19.72 0.52
CA GLY A 50 7.21 -19.61 -0.61
C GLY A 50 7.28 -18.23 -1.27
N ALA A 51 6.47 -17.26 -0.85
CA ALA A 51 6.57 -15.90 -1.39
C ALA A 51 7.91 -15.23 -1.00
N ILE A 52 8.51 -14.54 -1.94
CA ILE A 52 9.78 -13.83 -1.77
C ILE A 52 9.56 -12.34 -2.00
N ILE A 53 9.94 -11.52 -1.04
CA ILE A 53 9.98 -10.07 -1.18
C ILE A 53 11.43 -9.64 -0.93
N ARG A 54 12.10 -9.10 -1.93
CA ARG A 54 13.50 -8.68 -1.84
C ARG A 54 13.62 -7.32 -1.12
N ARG A 55 13.27 -7.32 0.17
CA ARG A 55 13.11 -6.11 1.01
C ARG A 55 14.36 -5.27 1.18
N ARG A 56 15.55 -5.86 1.04
CA ARG A 56 16.82 -5.14 1.30
C ARG A 56 17.07 -4.01 0.31
N ARG A 57 16.58 -4.16 -0.92
CA ARG A 57 16.76 -3.18 -2.01
C ARG A 57 15.44 -2.60 -2.51
N SER A 58 14.31 -3.02 -1.96
CA SER A 58 12.99 -2.56 -2.39
C SER A 58 12.36 -1.67 -1.33
N ARG A 59 11.55 -0.71 -1.78
CA ARG A 59 10.80 0.18 -0.92
C ARG A 59 9.40 -0.39 -0.68
N ILE A 60 9.18 -0.97 0.50
CA ILE A 60 7.89 -1.55 0.88
C ILE A 60 7.24 -0.62 1.92
N ASP A 61 6.51 0.38 1.44
CA ASP A 61 5.80 1.37 2.25
C ASP A 61 4.34 0.95 2.41
N VAL A 62 4.11 -0.05 3.26
CA VAL A 62 2.77 -0.58 3.53
C VAL A 62 2.28 -0.15 4.90
N PHE A 63 1.03 0.32 4.93
CA PHE A 63 0.36 0.90 6.08
C PHE A 63 -0.74 -0.02 6.59
N PRO A 64 -1.06 0.00 7.89
CA PRO A 64 -2.00 -0.94 8.50
C PRO A 64 -3.48 -0.68 8.16
N TRP A 65 -3.82 0.48 7.59
CA TRP A 65 -5.20 0.80 7.26
C TRP A 65 -5.71 0.18 5.95
N ASN A 66 -4.82 -0.22 5.04
CA ASN A 66 -5.16 -0.96 3.82
C ASN A 66 -4.46 -2.31 3.79
N GLN A 67 -4.99 -3.25 3.01
CA GLN A 67 -4.42 -4.59 2.89
C GLN A 67 -3.16 -4.58 2.01
N PHE A 68 -2.21 -5.41 2.39
CA PHE A 68 -1.12 -5.83 1.52
C PHE A 68 -1.01 -7.35 1.60
N THR A 69 -1.18 -8.00 0.47
CA THR A 69 -1.13 -9.47 0.38
C THR A 69 -0.23 -9.89 -0.76
N VAL A 70 0.65 -10.84 -0.49
CA VAL A 70 1.48 -11.51 -1.51
C VAL A 70 1.16 -12.99 -1.47
N GLY A 71 0.66 -13.53 -2.58
CA GLY A 71 0.25 -14.91 -2.72
C GLY A 71 1.41 -15.89 -2.64
N LYS A 72 1.07 -17.20 -2.64
CA LYS A 72 2.05 -18.30 -2.55
C LYS A 72 3.02 -18.28 -3.74
N ASN A 73 4.28 -18.58 -3.49
CA ASN A 73 5.34 -18.68 -4.50
C ASN A 73 5.50 -17.42 -5.39
N SER A 74 4.99 -16.27 -4.95
CA SER A 74 5.12 -15.02 -5.70
C SER A 74 6.41 -14.30 -5.36
N LEU A 75 6.93 -13.55 -6.31
CA LEU A 75 8.20 -12.83 -6.20
C LEU A 75 8.02 -11.34 -6.44
N ILE A 76 8.49 -10.53 -5.50
CA ILE A 76 8.72 -9.09 -5.69
C ILE A 76 10.22 -8.87 -5.77
N GLU A 77 10.69 -8.42 -6.94
CA GLU A 77 12.10 -8.25 -7.25
C GLU A 77 12.71 -7.00 -6.62
N ASP A 78 14.01 -6.84 -6.78
CA ASP A 78 14.78 -5.72 -6.25
C ASP A 78 14.33 -4.37 -6.82
N PHE A 79 14.59 -3.30 -6.08
CA PHE A 79 14.30 -1.91 -6.43
C PHE A 79 12.81 -1.61 -6.68
N THR A 80 11.94 -2.55 -6.38
CA THR A 80 10.48 -2.37 -6.51
C THR A 80 9.96 -1.45 -5.40
N THR A 81 9.05 -0.56 -5.74
CA THR A 81 8.30 0.24 -4.77
C THR A 81 6.88 -0.28 -4.65
N ILE A 82 6.47 -0.68 -3.45
CA ILE A 82 5.08 -1.05 -3.13
C ILE A 82 4.53 -0.05 -2.12
N ASN A 83 3.38 0.54 -2.43
CA ASN A 83 2.70 1.46 -1.53
C ASN A 83 1.19 1.19 -1.51
N ASN A 84 0.65 0.88 -0.34
CA ASN A 84 -0.79 0.68 -0.14
C ASN A 84 -1.46 1.89 0.56
N GLY A 85 -0.81 3.03 0.62
CA GLY A 85 -1.34 4.21 1.32
C GLY A 85 -2.70 4.68 0.81
N ALA A 86 -2.91 4.67 -0.51
CA ALA A 86 -4.14 5.09 -1.16
C ALA A 86 -5.20 3.97 -1.28
N GLY A 87 -4.79 2.69 -1.21
CA GLY A 87 -5.68 1.53 -1.33
C GLY A 87 -4.93 0.21 -1.23
N ASP A 88 -5.68 -0.87 -1.26
CA ASP A 88 -5.14 -2.22 -1.13
C ASP A 88 -4.18 -2.59 -2.26
N VAL A 89 -3.14 -3.36 -1.94
CA VAL A 89 -2.29 -4.01 -2.92
C VAL A 89 -2.37 -5.52 -2.70
N ILE A 90 -3.02 -6.21 -3.62
CA ILE A 90 -3.25 -7.65 -3.56
C ILE A 90 -2.50 -8.32 -4.72
N ILE A 91 -1.58 -9.19 -4.40
CA ILE A 91 -0.81 -9.97 -5.37
C ILE A 91 -1.20 -11.42 -5.21
N GLY A 92 -1.68 -12.03 -6.29
CA GLY A 92 -2.11 -13.44 -6.33
C GLY A 92 -0.96 -14.44 -6.20
N ASP A 93 -1.27 -15.73 -6.35
CA ASP A 93 -0.32 -16.83 -6.26
C ASP A 93 0.52 -16.95 -7.54
N ASN A 94 1.78 -17.36 -7.41
CA ASN A 94 2.72 -17.56 -8.53
C ASN A 94 2.87 -16.30 -9.41
N ALA A 95 2.70 -15.11 -8.85
CA ALA A 95 2.85 -13.85 -9.54
C ALA A 95 4.28 -13.32 -9.40
N ARG A 96 4.70 -12.50 -10.36
CA ARG A 96 6.02 -11.86 -10.37
C ARG A 96 5.90 -10.38 -10.64
N ILE A 97 6.49 -9.58 -9.77
CA ILE A 97 6.64 -8.14 -9.97
C ILE A 97 8.10 -7.88 -10.32
N GLY A 98 8.31 -7.43 -11.55
CA GLY A 98 9.64 -7.22 -12.12
C GLY A 98 10.42 -6.09 -11.46
N ILE A 99 11.73 -6.15 -11.60
CA ILE A 99 12.70 -5.23 -11.00
C ILE A 99 12.35 -3.77 -11.31
N GLY A 100 12.53 -2.88 -10.34
CA GLY A 100 12.36 -1.44 -10.51
C GLY A 100 10.92 -0.97 -10.70
N SER A 101 9.93 -1.87 -10.64
CA SER A 101 8.54 -1.50 -10.83
C SER A 101 7.97 -0.74 -9.64
N VAL A 102 6.99 0.13 -9.90
CA VAL A 102 6.26 0.90 -8.88
C VAL A 102 4.80 0.51 -8.89
N VAL A 103 4.30 0.04 -7.75
CA VAL A 103 2.90 -0.37 -7.56
C VAL A 103 2.28 0.43 -6.43
N ILE A 104 1.29 1.24 -6.74
CA ILE A 104 0.57 2.08 -5.77
C ILE A 104 -0.91 1.71 -5.79
N GLY A 105 -1.42 1.24 -4.65
CA GLY A 105 -2.82 0.81 -4.52
C GLY A 105 -3.84 1.93 -4.71
N PRO A 106 -5.10 1.54 -5.04
CA PRO A 106 -5.63 0.18 -5.06
C PRO A 106 -5.28 -0.60 -6.34
N VAL A 107 -4.61 -1.75 -6.18
CA VAL A 107 -4.22 -2.63 -7.29
C VAL A 107 -4.41 -4.09 -6.90
N ARG A 108 -4.91 -4.90 -7.84
CA ARG A 108 -5.09 -6.34 -7.66
C ARG A 108 -4.50 -7.11 -8.83
N PHE A 109 -3.46 -7.87 -8.58
CA PHE A 109 -2.91 -8.85 -9.54
C PHE A 109 -3.54 -10.21 -9.30
N GLY A 110 -3.98 -10.85 -10.38
CA GLY A 110 -4.45 -12.23 -10.35
C GLY A 110 -3.33 -13.24 -10.10
N ASN A 111 -3.67 -14.52 -10.14
CA ASN A 111 -2.69 -15.60 -10.06
C ASN A 111 -1.89 -15.71 -11.36
N LYS A 112 -0.62 -16.09 -11.28
CA LYS A 112 0.28 -16.33 -12.42
C LYS A 112 0.51 -15.09 -13.31
N VAL A 113 0.29 -13.89 -12.77
CA VAL A 113 0.54 -12.64 -13.49
C VAL A 113 2.02 -12.28 -13.39
N GLY A 114 2.62 -11.94 -14.53
CA GLY A 114 3.96 -11.37 -14.60
C GLY A 114 3.90 -9.88 -14.96
N LEU A 115 4.34 -9.02 -14.04
CA LEU A 115 4.60 -7.63 -14.33
C LEU A 115 6.04 -7.48 -14.83
N GLY A 116 6.22 -6.82 -15.96
CA GLY A 116 7.53 -6.53 -16.53
C GLY A 116 8.39 -5.64 -15.63
N GLN A 117 9.58 -5.34 -16.10
CA GLN A 117 10.53 -4.49 -15.40
C GLN A 117 10.17 -3.01 -15.58
N HIS A 118 10.49 -2.18 -14.58
CA HIS A 118 10.30 -0.72 -14.63
C HIS A 118 8.87 -0.27 -15.01
N VAL A 119 7.85 -1.05 -14.64
CA VAL A 119 6.45 -0.71 -14.89
C VAL A 119 5.91 0.13 -13.75
N PHE A 120 5.21 1.22 -14.08
CA PHE A 120 4.48 2.04 -13.14
C PHE A 120 2.98 1.72 -13.19
N ILE A 121 2.42 1.34 -12.04
CA ILE A 121 0.97 1.13 -11.88
C ILE A 121 0.49 1.92 -10.67
N SER A 122 -0.52 2.76 -10.88
CA SER A 122 -1.22 3.48 -9.82
C SER A 122 -2.72 3.29 -9.95
N GLY A 123 -3.36 2.91 -8.85
CA GLY A 123 -4.82 2.82 -8.74
C GLY A 123 -5.48 4.14 -8.34
N PHE A 124 -4.74 5.25 -8.31
CA PHE A 124 -5.31 6.57 -8.05
C PHE A 124 -4.64 7.68 -8.86
N ASN A 125 -5.37 8.78 -8.99
CA ASN A 125 -4.87 10.06 -9.46
C ASN A 125 -5.28 11.18 -8.51
N HIS A 126 -4.57 12.28 -8.52
CA HIS A 126 -5.07 13.53 -7.93
C HIS A 126 -6.19 14.11 -8.79
N GLY A 127 -7.18 14.72 -8.17
CA GLY A 127 -8.18 15.49 -8.88
C GLY A 127 -7.52 16.66 -9.63
N TYR A 128 -8.09 17.01 -10.76
CA TYR A 128 -7.63 18.13 -11.61
C TYR A 128 -8.81 18.89 -12.22
N GLU A 129 -10.02 18.64 -11.71
CA GLU A 129 -11.26 19.19 -12.26
C GLU A 129 -11.44 20.67 -11.93
N ASP A 130 -10.93 21.12 -10.80
CA ASP A 130 -10.96 22.54 -10.38
C ASP A 130 -9.58 23.19 -10.62
N GLY A 131 -9.49 24.02 -11.66
CA GLY A 131 -8.26 24.73 -12.02
C GLY A 131 -7.82 25.81 -11.02
N ASN A 132 -8.66 26.16 -10.03
CA ASN A 132 -8.34 27.15 -8.99
C ASN A 132 -7.81 26.51 -7.70
N VAL A 133 -7.79 25.20 -7.60
CA VAL A 133 -7.35 24.45 -6.43
C VAL A 133 -6.15 23.57 -6.81
N ASP A 134 -5.10 23.63 -6.02
CA ASP A 134 -3.92 22.79 -6.23
C ASP A 134 -4.31 21.32 -6.29
N SER A 135 -3.76 20.57 -7.24
CA SER A 135 -4.09 19.14 -7.44
C SER A 135 -3.85 18.30 -6.18
N ASN A 136 -2.90 18.70 -5.33
CA ASN A 136 -2.63 18.04 -4.04
C ASN A 136 -3.71 18.26 -2.99
N GLU A 137 -4.53 19.28 -3.15
CA GLU A 137 -5.64 19.63 -2.23
C GLU A 137 -6.96 19.06 -2.73
N GLN A 138 -7.03 18.66 -3.99
CA GLN A 138 -8.21 18.02 -4.56
C GLN A 138 -8.35 16.56 -4.11
N PRO A 139 -9.58 16.02 -4.02
CA PRO A 139 -9.82 14.65 -3.65
C PRO A 139 -9.11 13.65 -4.57
N LEU A 140 -8.60 12.55 -4.00
CA LEU A 140 -8.02 11.46 -4.80
C LEU A 140 -9.11 10.72 -5.56
N VAL A 141 -8.97 10.62 -6.87
CA VAL A 141 -9.80 9.76 -7.73
C VAL A 141 -9.19 8.37 -7.72
N LYS A 142 -9.90 7.39 -7.15
CA LYS A 142 -9.43 6.01 -6.98
C LYS A 142 -10.18 5.06 -7.89
N LYS A 143 -9.44 4.25 -8.63
CA LYS A 143 -9.98 3.16 -9.45
C LYS A 143 -9.06 1.96 -9.31
N THR A 144 -9.60 0.84 -8.83
CA THR A 144 -8.79 -0.39 -8.70
C THR A 144 -8.34 -0.86 -10.08
N VAL A 145 -7.03 -1.01 -10.24
CA VAL A 145 -6.42 -1.66 -11.40
C VAL A 145 -6.45 -3.17 -11.17
N VAL A 146 -6.96 -3.93 -12.12
CA VAL A 146 -7.06 -5.39 -12.08
C VAL A 146 -6.32 -5.99 -13.25
#